data_7486ee46fc75d2d64719331e10a30c3a
#
_entry.id   7486ee46fc75d2d64719331e10a30c3a
#
_cell.length_a   1.000
_cell.length_b   1.000
_cell.length_c   1.000
_cell.angle_alpha   90.00
_cell.angle_beta   90.00
_cell.angle_gamma   90.00
#
_symmetry.space_group_name_H-M   'P 1'
#
loop_
_entity.id
_entity.type
_entity.pdbx_description
1 polymer ?
#
loop_
_entity_poly.entity_id
_entity_poly.type
_entity_poly.pdbx_seq_one_letter_code
_entity_poly.pdbx_strand_id
1 'polypeptide(L)'
;MGGGAGSFDSPGQLASWVGTCPGREESAEVSKNNRSPKGNRMMRRVLNQVANAAVKSKGSVFQHLYRRLAPRLGHNKTIWAVAHRICRLTWKILHQGVRYVEYGLRPNPKAVRKRAYKLLRDLKALGYQVQITPIRPLTPAK
;
A
#
# COMPACT_ATOMS: atom_id res chain seq x y z
N MET A 1 -16.48 -23.14 -11.71
CA MET A 1 -15.20 -23.19 -12.45
C MET A 1 -14.28 -22.14 -11.87
N GLY A 2 -13.31 -22.57 -11.06
CA GLY A 2 -12.30 -21.69 -10.47
C GLY A 2 -11.25 -21.34 -11.52
N GLY A 3 -11.22 -20.10 -11.98
CA GLY A 3 -10.10 -19.62 -12.76
C GLY A 3 -8.82 -19.73 -11.92
N GLY A 4 -7.92 -20.62 -12.28
CA GLY A 4 -6.59 -20.69 -11.68
C GLY A 4 -5.86 -19.36 -11.85
N ALA A 5 -4.83 -19.09 -11.02
CA ALA A 5 -4.01 -17.87 -11.14
C ALA A 5 -3.42 -17.69 -12.56
N GLY A 6 -3.25 -18.77 -13.31
CA GLY A 6 -2.85 -18.78 -14.72
C GLY A 6 -3.86 -18.20 -15.70
N SER A 7 -5.11 -17.95 -15.28
CA SER A 7 -6.14 -17.34 -16.14
C SER A 7 -6.02 -15.81 -16.27
N PHE A 8 -5.10 -15.20 -15.56
CA PHE A 8 -4.91 -13.74 -15.56
C PHE A 8 -3.45 -13.42 -15.94
N ASP A 9 -3.25 -12.74 -17.06
CA ASP A 9 -1.91 -12.39 -17.55
C ASP A 9 -1.20 -11.33 -16.71
N SER A 10 -1.95 -10.59 -15.90
CA SER A 10 -1.38 -9.54 -15.06
C SER A 10 -2.08 -9.41 -13.70
N PRO A 11 -1.36 -8.90 -12.69
CA PRO A 11 -1.96 -8.61 -11.37
C PRO A 11 -3.05 -7.53 -11.45
N GLY A 12 -3.03 -6.70 -12.49
CA GLY A 12 -4.06 -5.69 -12.74
C GLY A 12 -5.38 -6.33 -13.20
N GLN A 13 -5.31 -7.32 -14.10
CA GLN A 13 -6.49 -8.05 -14.57
C GLN A 13 -7.19 -8.80 -13.43
N LEU A 14 -6.43 -9.50 -12.57
CA LEU A 14 -6.98 -10.13 -11.37
C LEU A 14 -7.67 -9.09 -10.46
N ALA A 15 -7.01 -7.96 -10.19
CA ALA A 15 -7.55 -6.92 -9.32
C ALA A 15 -8.82 -6.27 -9.90
N SER A 16 -8.91 -6.13 -11.22
CA SER A 16 -10.08 -5.65 -11.94
C SER A 16 -11.24 -6.65 -11.87
N TRP A 17 -10.96 -7.92 -12.15
CA TRP A 17 -11.95 -9.00 -12.06
C TRP A 17 -12.53 -9.15 -10.65
N VAL A 18 -11.69 -9.04 -9.63
CA VAL A 18 -12.13 -9.03 -8.24
C VAL A 18 -12.93 -7.76 -7.90
N GLY A 19 -12.71 -6.66 -8.63
CA GLY A 19 -13.33 -5.37 -8.38
C GLY A 19 -12.68 -4.62 -7.21
N THR A 20 -11.36 -4.77 -7.04
CA THR A 20 -10.60 -4.00 -6.03
C THR A 20 -9.98 -2.73 -6.60
N CYS A 21 -10.03 -2.54 -7.92
CA CYS A 21 -9.59 -1.32 -8.58
C CYS A 21 -10.52 -0.16 -8.24
N PRO A 22 -10.01 1.08 -8.11
CA PRO A 22 -10.86 2.26 -8.08
C PRO A 22 -11.65 2.34 -9.39
N GLY A 23 -12.94 2.63 -9.31
CA GLY A 23 -13.75 2.86 -10.51
C GLY A 23 -13.25 4.11 -11.24
N ARG A 24 -13.03 3.99 -12.53
CA ARG A 24 -12.84 5.10 -13.46
C ARG A 24 -14.11 5.18 -14.30
N GLU A 25 -15.09 5.89 -13.83
CA GLU A 25 -16.17 6.39 -14.66
C GLU A 25 -15.80 7.83 -15.06
N GLU A 26 -14.90 7.95 -16.02
CA GLU A 26 -14.65 9.18 -16.75
C GLU A 26 -15.58 9.21 -17.94
N SER A 27 -16.73 9.84 -17.78
CA SER A 27 -17.62 10.22 -18.88
C SER A 27 -17.68 11.75 -18.87
N ALA A 28 -17.07 12.39 -19.90
CA ALA A 28 -17.19 13.81 -20.20
C ALA A 28 -17.05 14.73 -18.97
N GLU A 29 -15.81 14.93 -18.48
CA GLU A 29 -15.39 15.94 -17.47
C GLU A 29 -16.02 15.87 -16.07
N VAL A 30 -16.95 14.96 -15.80
CA VAL A 30 -17.56 14.81 -14.46
C VAL A 30 -17.28 13.42 -13.92
N SER A 31 -16.35 13.32 -12.98
CA SER A 31 -16.13 12.10 -12.18
C SER A 31 -17.34 11.84 -11.28
N LYS A 32 -18.34 11.11 -11.78
CA LYS A 32 -19.61 10.88 -11.07
C LYS A 32 -19.55 9.80 -9.98
N ASN A 33 -18.56 8.91 -9.98
CA ASN A 33 -18.57 7.83 -8.99
C ASN A 33 -17.19 7.21 -8.75
N ASN A 34 -16.66 7.35 -7.54
CA ASN A 34 -15.43 6.67 -7.07
C ASN A 34 -15.69 5.28 -6.48
N ARG A 35 -16.82 4.65 -6.78
CA ARG A 35 -17.11 3.29 -6.29
C ARG A 35 -16.35 2.26 -7.10
N SER A 36 -15.75 1.29 -6.42
CA SER A 36 -15.12 0.15 -7.11
C SER A 36 -16.20 -0.66 -7.86
N PRO A 37 -15.90 -1.21 -9.06
CA PRO A 37 -16.85 -1.99 -9.85
C PRO A 37 -17.34 -3.21 -9.08
N LYS A 38 -18.52 -3.73 -9.48
CA LYS A 38 -19.05 -4.99 -8.98
C LYS A 38 -18.17 -6.13 -9.53
N GLY A 39 -17.24 -6.62 -8.73
CA GLY A 39 -16.41 -7.77 -9.07
C GLY A 39 -16.91 -9.06 -8.43
N ASN A 40 -16.02 -10.06 -8.33
CA ASN A 40 -16.34 -11.33 -7.69
C ASN A 40 -16.66 -11.13 -6.20
N ARG A 41 -17.93 -11.36 -5.83
CA ARG A 41 -18.46 -11.11 -4.47
C ARG A 41 -17.71 -11.90 -3.39
N MET A 42 -17.39 -13.17 -3.66
CA MET A 42 -16.69 -14.04 -2.72
C MET A 42 -15.27 -13.52 -2.47
N MET A 43 -14.50 -13.27 -3.54
CA MET A 43 -13.14 -12.75 -3.45
C MET A 43 -13.09 -11.38 -2.77
N ARG A 44 -14.04 -10.50 -3.04
CA ARG A 44 -14.15 -9.21 -2.34
C ARG A 44 -14.32 -9.39 -0.84
N ARG A 45 -15.20 -10.32 -0.41
CA ARG A 45 -15.42 -10.63 1.01
C ARG A 45 -14.13 -11.12 1.67
N VAL A 46 -13.46 -12.11 1.06
CA VAL A 46 -12.21 -12.68 1.57
C VAL A 46 -11.12 -11.61 1.66
N LEU A 47 -10.90 -10.84 0.58
CA LEU A 47 -9.87 -9.80 0.58
C LEU A 47 -10.14 -8.67 1.58
N ASN A 48 -11.40 -8.35 1.83
CA ASN A 48 -11.76 -7.38 2.88
C ASN A 48 -11.37 -7.91 4.26
N GLN A 49 -11.70 -9.17 4.57
CA GLN A 49 -11.32 -9.81 5.84
C GLN A 49 -9.80 -9.88 6.00
N VAL A 50 -9.09 -10.33 4.96
CA VAL A 50 -7.63 -10.41 4.96
C VAL A 50 -6.99 -9.03 5.15
N ALA A 51 -7.50 -8.00 4.47
CA ALA A 51 -7.00 -6.64 4.62
C ALA A 51 -7.18 -6.11 6.04
N ASN A 52 -8.35 -6.34 6.66
CA ASN A 52 -8.61 -5.97 8.05
C ASN A 52 -7.69 -6.70 9.03
N ALA A 53 -7.38 -7.97 8.79
CA ALA A 53 -6.41 -8.72 9.59
C ALA A 53 -4.98 -8.19 9.40
N ALA A 54 -4.57 -7.97 8.15
CA ALA A 54 -3.23 -7.53 7.80
C ALA A 54 -2.86 -6.16 8.39
N VAL A 55 -3.81 -5.22 8.47
CA VAL A 55 -3.56 -3.89 9.05
C VAL A 55 -3.40 -3.92 10.57
N LYS A 56 -3.86 -4.98 11.25
CA LYS A 56 -3.67 -5.19 12.68
C LYS A 56 -2.30 -5.77 13.02
N SER A 57 -1.62 -6.39 12.05
CA SER A 57 -0.28 -6.97 12.24
C SER A 57 0.75 -5.85 12.45
N LYS A 58 1.31 -5.80 13.67
CA LYS A 58 2.27 -4.76 14.07
C LYS A 58 3.54 -4.80 13.21
N GLY A 59 3.98 -3.62 12.74
CA GLY A 59 5.19 -3.48 11.94
C GLY A 59 5.08 -3.92 10.48
N SER A 60 3.94 -4.47 10.06
CA SER A 60 3.74 -4.89 8.68
C SER A 60 3.66 -3.71 7.70
N VAL A 61 4.06 -3.94 6.44
CA VAL A 61 3.90 -2.97 5.35
C VAL A 61 2.44 -2.53 5.21
N PHE A 62 1.49 -3.44 5.46
CA PHE A 62 0.06 -3.15 5.35
C PHE A 62 -0.44 -2.24 6.47
N GLN A 63 0.03 -2.42 7.71
CA GLN A 63 -0.28 -1.52 8.82
C GLN A 63 0.23 -0.10 8.52
N HIS A 64 1.45 0.02 8.03
CA HIS A 64 2.03 1.31 7.69
C HIS A 64 1.30 1.99 6.52
N LEU A 65 0.92 1.21 5.51
CA LEU A 65 0.10 1.70 4.40
C LEU A 65 -1.24 2.24 4.92
N TYR A 66 -1.89 1.49 5.81
CA TYR A 66 -3.13 1.90 6.43
C TYR A 66 -2.97 3.21 7.21
N ARG A 67 -2.01 3.29 8.13
CA ARG A 67 -1.77 4.50 8.95
C ARG A 67 -1.47 5.74 8.10
N ARG A 68 -0.83 5.57 6.96
CA ARG A 68 -0.53 6.66 6.03
C ARG A 68 -1.75 7.14 5.26
N LEU A 69 -2.64 6.25 4.89
CA LEU A 69 -3.79 6.57 4.02
C LEU A 69 -5.07 6.89 4.80
N ALA A 70 -5.29 6.27 5.97
CA ALA A 70 -6.52 6.40 6.73
C ALA A 70 -6.90 7.84 7.11
N PRO A 71 -5.96 8.73 7.52
CA PRO A 71 -6.28 10.10 7.85
C PRO A 71 -6.86 10.90 6.66
N ARG A 72 -6.48 10.53 5.43
CA ARG A 72 -6.90 11.23 4.21
C ARG A 72 -8.11 10.59 3.54
N LEU A 73 -8.18 9.27 3.50
CA LEU A 73 -9.18 8.53 2.72
C LEU A 73 -10.32 7.97 3.56
N GLY A 74 -10.16 7.94 4.89
CA GLY A 74 -11.04 7.23 5.80
C GLY A 74 -10.81 5.72 5.81
N HIS A 75 -11.42 5.02 6.78
CA HIS A 75 -11.22 3.59 7.01
C HIS A 75 -11.57 2.74 5.78
N ASN A 76 -12.78 2.86 5.27
CA ASN A 76 -13.30 1.98 4.21
C ASN A 76 -12.47 2.03 2.92
N LYS A 77 -12.15 3.23 2.43
CA LYS A 77 -11.34 3.41 1.23
C LYS A 77 -9.91 2.89 1.44
N THR A 78 -9.37 3.07 2.64
CA THR A 78 -8.02 2.59 2.98
C THR A 78 -7.96 1.08 3.05
N ILE A 79 -8.94 0.40 3.62
CA ILE A 79 -9.02 -1.08 3.62
C ILE A 79 -9.07 -1.59 2.18
N TRP A 80 -9.83 -0.96 1.29
CA TRP A 80 -9.86 -1.35 -0.13
C TRP A 80 -8.53 -1.12 -0.84
N ALA A 81 -7.79 -0.06 -0.53
CA ALA A 81 -6.45 0.16 -1.05
C ALA A 81 -5.46 -0.93 -0.57
N VAL A 82 -5.58 -1.37 0.68
CA VAL A 82 -4.81 -2.50 1.22
C VAL A 82 -5.21 -3.81 0.54
N ALA A 83 -6.51 -4.08 0.40
CA ALA A 83 -7.04 -5.26 -0.28
C ALA A 83 -6.55 -5.34 -1.74
N HIS A 84 -6.55 -4.22 -2.46
CA HIS A 84 -6.00 -4.14 -3.82
C HIS A 84 -4.51 -4.54 -3.85
N ARG A 85 -3.72 -4.05 -2.90
CA ARG A 85 -2.29 -4.39 -2.83
C ARG A 85 -2.07 -5.87 -2.50
N ILE A 86 -2.86 -6.43 -1.59
CA ILE A 86 -2.83 -7.87 -1.25
C ILE A 86 -3.21 -8.70 -2.48
N CYS A 87 -4.28 -8.35 -3.20
CA CYS A 87 -4.72 -9.03 -4.41
C CYS A 87 -3.59 -9.12 -5.46
N ARG A 88 -2.91 -8.01 -5.73
CA ARG A 88 -1.77 -7.98 -6.66
C ARG A 88 -0.58 -8.80 -6.17
N LEU A 89 -0.35 -8.81 -4.87
CA LEU A 89 0.70 -9.64 -4.26
C LEU A 89 0.38 -11.13 -4.39
N THR A 90 -0.87 -11.51 -4.12
CA THR A 90 -1.34 -12.89 -4.28
C THR A 90 -1.12 -13.39 -5.71
N TRP A 91 -1.44 -12.56 -6.72
CA TRP A 91 -1.14 -12.93 -8.11
C TRP A 91 0.35 -13.20 -8.33
N LYS A 92 1.24 -12.33 -7.83
CA LYS A 92 2.68 -12.51 -7.96
C LYS A 92 3.17 -13.80 -7.31
N ILE A 93 2.67 -14.12 -6.11
CA ILE A 93 3.04 -15.34 -5.40
C ILE A 93 2.60 -16.58 -6.20
N LEU A 94 1.35 -16.59 -6.67
CA LEU A 94 0.78 -17.75 -7.35
C LEU A 94 1.27 -17.92 -8.78
N HIS A 95 1.50 -16.81 -9.50
CA HIS A 95 1.89 -16.85 -10.91
C HIS A 95 3.41 -16.91 -11.11
N GLN A 96 4.16 -16.19 -10.28
CA GLN A 96 5.62 -16.10 -10.40
C GLN A 96 6.36 -16.97 -9.38
N GLY A 97 5.68 -17.70 -8.51
CA GLY A 97 6.29 -18.51 -7.46
C GLY A 97 7.12 -17.71 -6.44
N VAL A 98 6.91 -16.40 -6.36
CA VAL A 98 7.71 -15.53 -5.48
C VAL A 98 7.31 -15.78 -4.03
N ARG A 99 8.31 -16.08 -3.17
CA ARG A 99 8.06 -16.17 -1.74
C ARG A 99 7.88 -14.79 -1.13
N TYR A 100 6.78 -14.60 -0.39
CA TYR A 100 6.60 -13.37 0.37
C TYR A 100 7.51 -13.35 1.59
N VAL A 101 8.29 -12.28 1.73
CA VAL A 101 9.09 -11.99 2.92
C VAL A 101 8.72 -10.60 3.40
N GLU A 102 8.29 -10.52 4.67
CA GLU A 102 7.95 -9.24 5.28
C GLU A 102 9.24 -8.54 5.75
N TYR A 103 9.65 -7.54 5.02
CA TYR A 103 10.83 -6.73 5.38
C TYR A 103 10.46 -5.50 6.21
N GLY A 104 9.18 -5.32 6.54
CA GLY A 104 8.70 -4.10 7.15
C GLY A 104 8.84 -2.87 6.25
N LEU A 105 8.82 -1.70 6.85
CA LEU A 105 9.12 -0.46 6.13
C LEU A 105 10.63 -0.34 5.92
N ARG A 106 11.06 -0.43 4.67
CA ARG A 106 12.36 0.11 4.27
C ARG A 106 12.20 1.63 4.15
N PRO A 107 12.79 2.41 5.04
CA PRO A 107 12.69 3.86 4.93
C PRO A 107 13.37 4.31 3.64
N ASN A 108 12.67 5.08 2.82
CA ASN A 108 13.28 5.69 1.64
C ASN A 108 14.39 6.64 2.10
N PRO A 109 15.67 6.43 1.73
CA PRO A 109 16.78 7.25 2.20
C PRO A 109 16.60 8.74 1.92
N LYS A 110 16.01 9.08 0.76
CA LYS A 110 15.68 10.47 0.39
C LYS A 110 14.63 11.07 1.33
N ALA A 111 13.59 10.29 1.69
CA ALA A 111 12.54 10.76 2.60
C ALA A 111 13.07 10.92 4.04
N VAL A 112 13.94 10.01 4.50
CA VAL A 112 14.60 10.10 5.81
C VAL A 112 15.47 11.35 5.88
N ARG A 113 16.32 11.59 4.87
CA ARG A 113 17.13 12.80 4.77
C ARG A 113 16.28 14.08 4.79
N LYS A 114 15.23 14.13 3.96
CA LYS A 114 14.32 15.30 3.92
C LYS A 114 13.68 15.57 5.28
N ARG A 115 13.28 14.52 6.00
CA ARG A 115 12.72 14.64 7.36
C ARG A 115 13.78 15.12 8.36
N ALA A 116 15.00 14.57 8.31
CA ALA A 116 16.10 14.99 9.16
C ALA A 116 16.44 16.47 8.96
N TYR A 117 16.56 16.93 7.70
CA TYR A 117 16.78 18.34 7.40
C TYR A 117 15.66 19.26 7.89
N LYS A 118 14.39 18.81 7.78
CA LYS A 118 13.27 19.59 8.32
C LYS A 118 13.37 19.73 9.81
N LEU A 119 13.61 18.64 10.55
CA LEU A 119 13.76 18.66 12.01
C LEU A 119 14.95 19.54 12.46
N LEU A 120 16.08 19.49 11.72
CA LEU A 120 17.21 20.37 11.97
C LEU A 120 16.86 21.84 11.84
N ARG A 121 16.14 22.19 10.76
CA ARG A 121 15.71 23.57 10.54
C ARG A 121 14.77 24.04 11.64
N ASP A 122 13.82 23.17 12.03
CA ASP A 122 12.85 23.50 13.08
C ASP A 122 13.55 23.67 14.43
N LEU A 123 14.54 22.84 14.78
CA LEU A 123 15.36 22.99 16.00
C LEU A 123 16.24 24.25 15.97
N LYS A 124 16.85 24.58 14.83
CA LYS A 124 17.61 25.81 14.67
C LYS A 124 16.75 27.06 14.84
N ALA A 125 15.52 27.02 14.32
CA ALA A 125 14.56 28.12 14.49
C ALA A 125 14.16 28.34 15.96
N LEU A 126 14.21 27.28 16.78
CA LEU A 126 14.00 27.35 18.24
C LEU A 126 15.26 27.74 19.03
N GLY A 127 16.37 28.08 18.35
CA GLY A 127 17.61 28.53 18.99
C GLY A 127 18.57 27.41 19.40
N TYR A 128 18.34 26.15 19.02
CA TYR A 128 19.23 25.04 19.37
C TYR A 128 20.31 24.82 18.30
N GLN A 129 21.56 24.64 18.78
CA GLN A 129 22.67 24.18 17.94
C GLN A 129 22.70 22.65 17.96
N VAL A 130 22.48 22.00 16.81
CA VAL A 130 22.35 20.54 16.70
C VAL A 130 23.34 19.98 15.70
N GLN A 131 24.14 19.00 16.15
CA GLN A 131 25.00 18.19 15.31
C GLN A 131 24.32 16.83 15.08
N ILE A 132 24.24 16.37 13.81
CA ILE A 132 23.68 15.07 13.48
C ILE A 132 24.78 14.13 13.04
N THR A 133 24.94 13.03 13.79
CA THR A 133 25.79 11.91 13.41
C THR A 133 24.89 10.71 13.08
N PRO A 134 24.94 10.13 11.88
CA PRO A 134 24.14 8.97 11.56
C PRO A 134 24.60 7.74 12.36
N ILE A 135 23.71 7.12 13.10
CA ILE A 135 23.99 5.93 13.93
C ILE A 135 24.27 4.69 13.04
N ARG A 136 23.72 4.67 11.83
CA ARG A 136 24.00 3.62 10.82
C ARG A 136 24.14 4.28 9.45
N PRO A 137 25.17 3.93 8.66
CA PRO A 137 25.23 4.37 7.28
C PRO A 137 24.02 3.82 6.53
N LEU A 138 23.27 4.70 5.84
CA LEU A 138 22.20 4.32 4.93
C LEU A 138 22.85 3.73 3.68
N THR A 139 23.33 2.50 3.77
CA THR A 139 23.88 1.77 2.62
C THR A 139 22.74 1.53 1.61
N PRO A 140 22.92 1.94 0.33
CA PRO A 140 22.00 1.54 -0.71
C PRO A 140 22.07 0.01 -0.82
N ALA A 141 20.93 -0.66 -0.69
CA ALA A 141 20.83 -2.08 -1.00
C ALA A 141 21.13 -2.27 -2.49
N LYS A 142 22.17 -3.08 -2.79
CA LYS A 142 22.42 -3.59 -4.13
C LYS A 142 21.23 -4.36 -4.67
#